data_d2bdba083d340c5f076c91ee73675791
#
_entry.id   d2bdba083d340c5f076c91ee73675791
#
_cell.length_a   1.000
_cell.length_b   1.000
_cell.length_c   1.000
_cell.angle_alpha   90.00
_cell.angle_beta   90.00
_cell.angle_gamma   90.00
#
_symmetry.space_group_name_H-M   'P 1'
#
loop_
_entity.id
_entity.type
_entity.pdbx_description
1 polymer ?
#
loop_
_entity_poly.entity_id
_entity_poly.type
_entity_poly.pdbx_seq_one_letter_code
_entity_poly.pdbx_strand_id
1 'polypeptide(L)'
;MRIVMFGYQTWGHRTLRALLDSEHEVALAVTHPPSEHAYERIWSDSVADLAAEHGVEVVIRNRPDDDELFGKLKEIDPDLIVANNWRTWIPPHVFELPRFGTLNVHDSLLPAYAGFSPIVWALINGEKQVGVTAHMMNEELDAGDIVVQKAIDVGPRDTATDLFH
;
A
#
# COMPACT_ATOMS: atom_id res chain seq x y z
N MET A 1 9.92 3.89 15.09
CA MET A 1 9.60 4.97 14.12
C MET A 1 8.14 5.33 14.27
N ARG A 2 7.80 6.56 13.98
CA ARG A 2 6.44 7.05 13.88
C ARG A 2 5.97 6.96 12.44
N ILE A 3 4.96 6.11 12.17
CA ILE A 3 4.56 5.74 10.82
C ILE A 3 3.14 6.23 10.53
N VAL A 4 2.92 6.75 9.33
CA VAL A 4 1.60 6.93 8.75
C VAL A 4 1.40 5.88 7.67
N MET A 5 0.25 5.21 7.68
CA MET A 5 -0.06 4.14 6.73
C MET A 5 -1.11 4.60 5.74
N PHE A 6 -0.81 4.53 4.44
CA PHE A 6 -1.76 4.71 3.34
C PHE A 6 -2.11 3.34 2.77
N GLY A 7 -3.32 2.88 2.98
CA GLY A 7 -3.68 1.53 2.58
C GLY A 7 -5.14 1.35 2.23
N TYR A 8 -5.40 0.33 1.41
CA TYR A 8 -6.75 0.02 1.00
C TYR A 8 -6.98 -1.49 0.89
N GLN A 9 -8.20 -1.93 1.24
CA GLN A 9 -8.65 -3.31 1.16
C GLN A 9 -7.71 -4.31 1.86
N THR A 10 -7.76 -5.59 1.48
CA THR A 10 -7.03 -6.70 2.11
C THR A 10 -5.52 -6.47 2.16
N TRP A 11 -4.90 -5.88 1.14
CA TRP A 11 -3.46 -5.62 1.14
C TRP A 11 -3.07 -4.53 2.13
N GLY A 12 -3.81 -3.41 2.11
CA GLY A 12 -3.65 -2.35 3.09
C GLY A 12 -3.89 -2.85 4.51
N HIS A 13 -4.94 -3.66 4.71
CA HIS A 13 -5.25 -4.29 6.00
C HIS A 13 -4.10 -5.17 6.50
N ARG A 14 -3.55 -6.05 5.65
CA ARG A 14 -2.42 -6.92 6.02
C ARG A 14 -1.15 -6.13 6.35
N THR A 15 -0.88 -5.07 5.59
CA THR A 15 0.25 -4.19 5.87
C THR A 15 0.06 -3.44 7.18
N LEU A 16 -1.13 -2.91 7.44
CA LEU A 16 -1.44 -2.28 8.73
C LEU A 16 -1.29 -3.27 9.88
N ARG A 17 -1.78 -4.50 9.74
CA ARG A 17 -1.60 -5.56 10.75
C ARG A 17 -0.12 -5.79 11.06
N ALA A 18 0.71 -5.94 10.02
CA ALA A 18 2.15 -6.14 10.20
C ALA A 18 2.83 -4.94 10.90
N LEU A 19 2.40 -3.72 10.62
CA LEU A 19 2.90 -2.52 11.30
C LEU A 19 2.47 -2.48 12.77
N LEU A 20 1.21 -2.82 13.07
CA LEU A 20 0.68 -2.88 14.43
C LEU A 20 1.34 -3.98 15.29
N ASP A 21 1.74 -5.09 14.66
CA ASP A 21 2.46 -6.18 15.34
C ASP A 21 3.97 -5.89 15.52
N SER A 22 4.46 -4.78 14.97
CA SER A 22 5.86 -4.35 15.07
C SER A 22 6.13 -3.48 16.30
N GLU A 23 7.40 -3.13 16.53
CA GLU A 23 7.81 -2.17 17.57
C GLU A 23 7.55 -0.69 17.20
N HIS A 24 6.93 -0.42 16.04
CA HIS A 24 6.74 0.92 15.52
C HIS A 24 5.38 1.49 15.93
N GLU A 25 5.30 2.82 16.09
CA GLU A 25 4.05 3.54 16.33
C GLU A 25 3.34 3.80 15.00
N VAL A 26 2.11 3.32 14.85
CA VAL A 26 1.23 3.75 13.75
C VAL A 26 0.41 4.95 14.24
N ALA A 27 0.79 6.14 13.82
CA ALA A 27 0.18 7.39 14.28
C ALA A 27 -1.13 7.74 13.54
N LEU A 28 -1.29 7.27 12.30
CA LEU A 28 -2.45 7.52 11.46
C LEU A 28 -2.59 6.44 10.40
N ALA A 29 -3.82 6.00 10.15
CA ALA A 29 -4.18 5.22 8.97
C ALA A 29 -5.02 6.07 8.02
N VAL A 30 -4.63 6.12 6.76
CA VAL A 30 -5.35 6.79 5.67
C VAL A 30 -5.85 5.74 4.71
N THR A 31 -7.14 5.74 4.42
CA THR A 31 -7.75 4.74 3.53
C THR A 31 -8.78 5.37 2.59
N HIS A 32 -9.07 4.68 1.49
CA HIS A 32 -10.17 5.06 0.61
C HIS A 32 -11.53 4.68 1.22
N PRO A 33 -12.62 5.35 0.81
CA PRO A 33 -13.95 4.90 1.14
C PRO A 33 -14.21 3.49 0.57
N PRO A 34 -15.09 2.70 1.21
CA PRO A 34 -15.45 1.37 0.71
C PRO A 34 -15.93 1.42 -0.74
N SER A 35 -15.53 0.41 -1.53
CA SER A 35 -15.99 0.27 -2.90
C SER A 35 -17.35 -0.44 -2.96
N GLU A 36 -18.21 0.02 -3.87
CA GLU A 36 -19.49 -0.64 -4.18
C GLU A 36 -19.37 -1.70 -5.30
N HIS A 37 -18.21 -1.80 -5.93
CA HIS A 37 -18.01 -2.75 -7.04
C HIS A 37 -18.00 -4.20 -6.57
N ALA A 38 -18.83 -5.02 -7.19
CA ALA A 38 -19.04 -6.42 -6.80
C ALA A 38 -17.76 -7.26 -6.84
N TYR A 39 -16.85 -7.00 -7.79
CA TYR A 39 -15.59 -7.71 -7.91
C TYR A 39 -14.57 -7.36 -6.82
N GLU A 40 -14.73 -6.21 -6.15
CA GLU A 40 -13.85 -5.80 -5.06
C GLU A 40 -14.27 -6.34 -3.69
N ARG A 41 -15.46 -6.94 -3.60
CA ARG A 41 -15.96 -7.50 -2.34
C ARG A 41 -15.15 -8.69 -1.82
N ILE A 42 -14.43 -9.38 -2.71
CA ILE A 42 -13.53 -10.48 -2.32
C ILE A 42 -12.25 -10.00 -1.61
N TRP A 43 -11.96 -8.69 -1.65
CA TRP A 43 -10.78 -8.05 -1.06
C TRP A 43 -11.17 -7.02 0.00
N SER A 44 -12.25 -7.25 0.72
CA SER A 44 -12.97 -6.24 1.49
C SER A 44 -12.51 -6.09 2.95
N ASP A 45 -11.37 -6.65 3.35
CA ASP A 45 -10.85 -6.40 4.70
C ASP A 45 -10.64 -4.90 4.91
N SER A 46 -11.19 -4.39 6.00
CA SER A 46 -11.26 -2.95 6.24
C SER A 46 -10.01 -2.47 6.99
N VAL A 47 -9.27 -1.57 6.38
CA VAL A 47 -8.18 -0.83 7.04
C VAL A 47 -8.73 0.03 8.17
N ALA A 48 -9.90 0.66 7.95
CA ALA A 48 -10.51 1.55 8.93
C ALA A 48 -10.95 0.80 10.20
N ASP A 49 -11.58 -0.38 10.04
CA ASP A 49 -12.03 -1.17 11.18
C ASP A 49 -10.83 -1.70 11.99
N LEU A 50 -9.81 -2.22 11.30
CA LEU A 50 -8.59 -2.68 11.96
C LEU A 50 -7.89 -1.56 12.75
N ALA A 51 -7.76 -0.37 12.15
CA ALA A 51 -7.14 0.77 12.82
C ALA A 51 -7.96 1.18 14.06
N ALA A 52 -9.30 1.25 13.94
CA ALA A 52 -10.19 1.60 15.04
C ALA A 52 -10.11 0.57 16.18
N GLU A 53 -10.06 -0.73 15.89
CA GLU A 53 -9.88 -1.81 16.89
C GLU A 53 -8.60 -1.64 17.71
N HIS A 54 -7.56 -1.02 17.13
CA HIS A 54 -6.27 -0.80 17.79
C HIS A 54 -6.08 0.63 18.31
N GLY A 55 -7.14 1.45 18.25
CA GLY A 55 -7.10 2.84 18.73
C GLY A 55 -6.26 3.78 17.86
N VAL A 56 -5.99 3.39 16.61
CA VAL A 56 -5.30 4.23 15.62
C VAL A 56 -6.31 5.15 14.95
N GLU A 57 -5.98 6.44 14.87
CA GLU A 57 -6.81 7.41 14.17
C GLU A 57 -6.91 7.06 12.68
N VAL A 58 -8.11 7.24 12.11
CA VAL A 58 -8.40 6.92 10.71
C VAL A 58 -8.87 8.16 9.96
N VAL A 59 -8.31 8.38 8.78
CA VAL A 59 -8.78 9.37 7.81
C VAL A 59 -9.21 8.67 6.53
N ILE A 60 -10.46 8.87 6.13
CA ILE A 60 -11.00 8.31 4.88
C ILE A 60 -10.97 9.40 3.82
N ARG A 61 -10.19 9.20 2.75
CA ARG A 61 -9.99 10.16 1.66
C ARG A 61 -9.78 9.45 0.33
N ASN A 62 -10.25 10.10 -0.73
CA ASN A 62 -9.94 9.66 -2.11
C ASN A 62 -8.60 10.19 -2.60
N ARG A 63 -8.14 11.31 -2.03
CA ARG A 63 -6.88 11.97 -2.42
C ARG A 63 -6.07 12.29 -1.17
N PRO A 64 -4.72 12.18 -1.25
CA PRO A 64 -3.84 12.39 -0.10
C PRO A 64 -3.38 13.85 0.06
N ASP A 65 -3.77 14.74 -0.84
CA ASP A 65 -3.23 16.09 -1.02
C ASP A 65 -4.20 17.21 -0.65
N ASP A 66 -5.30 16.91 0.05
CA ASP A 66 -6.15 17.97 0.59
C ASP A 66 -5.46 18.69 1.78
N ASP A 67 -5.77 19.99 1.93
CA ASP A 67 -5.10 20.86 2.92
C ASP A 67 -5.26 20.36 4.36
N GLU A 68 -6.39 19.73 4.69
CA GLU A 68 -6.67 19.19 6.02
C GLU A 68 -5.76 17.99 6.33
N LEU A 69 -5.72 17.01 5.43
CA LEU A 69 -4.87 15.83 5.60
C LEU A 69 -3.39 16.23 5.60
N PHE A 70 -2.98 17.10 4.67
CA PHE A 70 -1.59 17.56 4.62
C PHE A 70 -1.19 18.33 5.88
N GLY A 71 -2.08 19.18 6.41
CA GLY A 71 -1.87 19.85 7.70
C GLY A 71 -1.66 18.84 8.83
N LYS A 72 -2.50 17.81 8.90
CA LYS A 72 -2.39 16.72 9.86
C LYS A 72 -1.10 15.92 9.74
N LEU A 73 -0.66 15.60 8.52
CA LEU A 73 0.62 14.92 8.29
C LEU A 73 1.80 15.75 8.81
N LYS A 74 1.77 17.07 8.62
CA LYS A 74 2.81 17.97 9.17
C LYS A 74 2.81 18.02 10.70
N GLU A 75 1.63 18.00 11.33
CA GLU A 75 1.51 17.96 12.80
C GLU A 75 1.99 16.64 13.39
N ILE A 76 1.73 15.52 12.70
CA ILE A 76 2.21 14.20 13.09
C ILE A 76 3.73 14.12 13.00
N ASP A 77 4.34 14.77 12.01
CA ASP A 77 5.77 14.72 11.70
C ASP A 77 6.29 13.26 11.62
N PRO A 78 5.78 12.46 10.65
CA PRO A 78 6.10 11.05 10.59
C PRO A 78 7.55 10.80 10.17
N ASP A 79 8.15 9.74 10.69
CA ASP A 79 9.45 9.25 10.22
C ASP A 79 9.34 8.63 8.83
N LEU A 80 8.24 7.92 8.56
CA LEU A 80 8.00 7.17 7.32
C LEU A 80 6.51 7.14 7.00
N ILE A 81 6.17 7.24 5.72
CA ILE A 81 4.87 6.80 5.21
C ILE A 81 5.04 5.40 4.60
N VAL A 82 4.11 4.49 4.88
CA VAL A 82 4.03 3.20 4.20
C VAL A 82 2.76 3.16 3.38
N ALA A 83 2.87 2.91 2.08
CA ALA A 83 1.74 2.81 1.16
C ALA A 83 1.58 1.37 0.64
N ASN A 84 0.34 0.86 0.60
CA ASN A 84 0.02 -0.40 -0.06
C ASN A 84 -1.41 -0.37 -0.61
N ASN A 85 -1.56 -0.69 -1.89
CA ASN A 85 -2.82 -0.62 -2.62
C ASN A 85 -3.50 0.76 -2.55
N TRP A 86 -2.70 1.82 -2.48
CA TRP A 86 -3.20 3.18 -2.60
C TRP A 86 -3.46 3.50 -4.07
N ARG A 87 -4.66 3.98 -4.41
CA ARG A 87 -5.16 4.00 -5.80
C ARG A 87 -5.06 5.34 -6.51
N THR A 88 -4.64 6.37 -5.82
CA THR A 88 -4.51 7.71 -6.39
C THR A 88 -3.07 8.19 -6.29
N TRP A 89 -2.74 9.19 -7.10
CA TRP A 89 -1.41 9.78 -7.06
C TRP A 89 -1.11 10.40 -5.69
N ILE A 90 0.05 10.07 -5.13
CA ILE A 90 0.62 10.73 -3.95
C ILE A 90 1.63 11.74 -4.47
N PRO A 91 1.38 13.06 -4.33
CA PRO A 91 2.27 14.08 -4.91
C PRO A 91 3.58 14.23 -4.10
N PRO A 92 4.64 14.80 -4.71
CA PRO A 92 5.97 14.94 -4.10
C PRO A 92 5.95 15.56 -2.71
N HIS A 93 5.23 16.65 -2.52
CA HIS A 93 5.17 17.33 -1.22
C HIS A 93 4.56 16.45 -0.09
N VAL A 94 3.85 15.36 -0.43
CA VAL A 94 3.32 14.39 0.53
C VAL A 94 4.30 13.24 0.72
N PHE A 95 4.78 12.61 -0.37
CA PHE A 95 5.65 11.43 -0.22
C PHE A 95 7.07 11.77 0.26
N GLU A 96 7.52 13.00 0.07
CA GLU A 96 8.82 13.51 0.57
C GLU A 96 8.73 14.12 1.97
N LEU A 97 7.52 14.34 2.50
CA LEU A 97 7.32 14.95 3.81
C LEU A 97 8.02 14.19 4.95
N PRO A 98 7.92 12.84 5.05
CA PRO A 98 8.54 12.10 6.13
C PRO A 98 10.07 12.13 6.04
N ARG A 99 10.72 12.08 7.21
CA ARG A 99 12.18 12.05 7.30
C ARG A 99 12.85 10.99 6.42
N PHE A 100 12.24 9.82 6.31
CA PHE A 100 12.72 8.69 5.50
C PHE A 100 11.91 8.50 4.20
N GLY A 101 11.07 9.47 3.84
CA GLY A 101 10.24 9.40 2.64
C GLY A 101 9.06 8.44 2.76
N THR A 102 8.64 7.89 1.63
CA THR A 102 7.50 6.97 1.55
C THR A 102 7.92 5.64 0.93
N LEU A 103 7.66 4.55 1.65
CA LEU A 103 7.84 3.18 1.19
C LEU A 103 6.53 2.70 0.58
N ASN A 104 6.56 2.30 -0.70
CA ASN A 104 5.42 1.67 -1.37
C ASN A 104 5.63 0.16 -1.49
N VAL A 105 4.58 -0.61 -1.24
CA VAL A 105 4.56 -2.06 -1.47
C VAL A 105 3.75 -2.32 -2.74
N HIS A 106 4.45 -2.74 -3.79
CA HIS A 106 3.89 -3.00 -5.11
C HIS A 106 3.84 -4.50 -5.39
N ASP A 107 2.75 -4.98 -5.95
CA ASP A 107 2.48 -6.41 -6.19
C ASP A 107 3.08 -6.94 -7.48
N SER A 108 4.34 -6.61 -7.75
CA SER A 108 5.17 -7.19 -8.80
C SER A 108 6.64 -7.31 -8.40
N LEU A 109 7.42 -8.01 -9.23
CA LEU A 109 8.88 -8.02 -9.17
C LEU A 109 9.43 -6.87 -10.04
N LEU A 110 9.40 -5.65 -9.50
CA LEU A 110 9.89 -4.45 -10.20
C LEU A 110 11.33 -4.65 -10.71
N PRO A 111 11.69 -4.08 -11.87
CA PRO A 111 10.93 -3.12 -12.69
C PRO A 111 9.87 -3.77 -13.60
N ALA A 112 9.69 -5.08 -13.58
CA ALA A 112 8.65 -5.72 -14.38
C ALA A 112 7.26 -5.39 -13.81
N TYR A 113 6.30 -5.13 -14.69
CA TYR A 113 4.90 -4.89 -14.33
C TYR A 113 4.70 -3.69 -13.40
N ALA A 114 5.47 -2.61 -13.57
CA ALA A 114 5.15 -1.32 -12.97
C ALA A 114 3.75 -0.86 -13.42
N GLY A 115 2.98 -0.24 -12.53
CA GLY A 115 1.64 0.24 -12.83
C GLY A 115 0.52 -0.66 -12.32
N PHE A 116 -0.61 -0.69 -13.05
CA PHE A 116 -1.85 -1.30 -12.57
C PHE A 116 -1.96 -2.80 -12.87
N SER A 117 -2.59 -3.54 -11.92
CA SER A 117 -2.94 -4.96 -12.05
C SER A 117 -1.77 -5.89 -12.42
N PRO A 118 -0.60 -5.75 -11.81
CA PRO A 118 0.61 -6.46 -12.22
C PRO A 118 0.48 -7.98 -12.17
N ILE A 119 -0.14 -8.56 -11.15
CA ILE A 119 -0.35 -10.02 -11.03
C ILE A 119 -1.22 -10.55 -12.19
N VAL A 120 -2.27 -9.80 -12.56
CA VAL A 120 -3.14 -10.20 -13.67
C VAL A 120 -2.36 -10.22 -15.00
N TRP A 121 -1.55 -9.19 -15.24
CA TRP A 121 -0.71 -9.14 -16.44
C TRP A 121 0.38 -10.20 -16.45
N ALA A 122 0.99 -10.49 -15.31
CA ALA A 122 1.96 -11.56 -15.18
C ALA A 122 1.36 -12.93 -15.54
N LEU A 123 0.12 -13.22 -15.06
CA LEU A 123 -0.62 -14.43 -15.41
C LEU A 123 -0.96 -14.49 -16.90
N ILE A 124 -1.43 -13.39 -17.51
CA ILE A 124 -1.76 -13.33 -18.94
C ILE A 124 -0.51 -13.63 -19.77
N ASN A 125 0.66 -13.15 -19.35
CA ASN A 125 1.93 -13.36 -20.03
C ASN A 125 2.57 -14.73 -19.72
N GLY A 126 1.97 -15.53 -18.85
CA GLY A 126 2.44 -16.88 -18.53
C GLY A 126 3.72 -16.90 -17.70
N GLU A 127 3.93 -15.86 -16.86
CA GLU A 127 5.05 -15.81 -15.94
C GLU A 127 5.07 -17.00 -15.00
N LYS A 128 6.28 -17.44 -14.65
CA LYS A 128 6.48 -18.58 -13.75
C LYS A 128 6.66 -18.13 -12.29
N GLN A 129 6.93 -16.87 -12.09
CA GLN A 129 7.04 -16.24 -10.77
C GLN A 129 6.33 -14.90 -10.76
N VAL A 130 5.74 -14.60 -9.63
CA VAL A 130 5.22 -13.27 -9.28
C VAL A 130 5.77 -12.89 -7.92
N GLY A 131 5.51 -11.69 -7.45
CA GLY A 131 5.96 -11.32 -6.12
C GLY A 131 5.60 -9.90 -5.76
N VAL A 132 6.20 -9.44 -4.69
CA VAL A 132 6.02 -8.08 -4.18
C VAL A 132 7.37 -7.37 -4.08
N THR A 133 7.35 -6.07 -4.29
CA THR A 133 8.49 -5.18 -4.12
C THR A 133 8.14 -4.07 -3.15
N ALA A 134 8.91 -3.93 -2.08
CA ALA A 134 8.92 -2.72 -1.29
C ALA A 134 10.00 -1.79 -1.87
N HIS A 135 9.62 -0.58 -2.27
CA HIS A 135 10.50 0.41 -2.87
C HIS A 135 10.21 1.82 -2.32
N MET A 136 11.20 2.67 -2.35
CA MET A 136 11.01 4.07 -1.99
C MET A 136 10.31 4.80 -3.13
N MET A 137 9.32 5.64 -2.81
CA MET A 137 8.65 6.44 -3.84
C MET A 137 9.55 7.57 -4.34
N ASN A 138 9.43 7.87 -5.63
CA ASN A 138 10.00 9.04 -6.28
C ASN A 138 8.99 9.63 -7.27
N GLU A 139 9.40 10.58 -8.11
CA GLU A 139 8.53 11.22 -9.09
C GLU A 139 8.09 10.31 -10.25
N GLU A 140 8.77 9.17 -10.45
CA GLU A 140 8.42 8.19 -11.49
C GLU A 140 7.59 7.06 -10.90
N LEU A 141 6.56 6.61 -11.63
CA LEU A 141 5.65 5.57 -11.18
C LEU A 141 6.41 4.24 -10.97
N ASP A 142 6.36 3.73 -9.74
CA ASP A 142 6.96 2.45 -9.32
C ASP A 142 8.43 2.25 -9.72
N ALA A 143 9.21 3.34 -9.81
CA ALA A 143 10.58 3.33 -10.30
C ALA A 143 11.64 3.75 -9.26
N GLY A 144 11.23 3.93 -8.00
CA GLY A 144 12.16 4.28 -6.93
C GLY A 144 13.02 3.11 -6.44
N ASP A 145 13.97 3.42 -5.57
CA ASP A 145 14.96 2.46 -5.08
C ASP A 145 14.31 1.25 -4.39
N ILE A 146 14.64 0.06 -4.86
CA ILE A 146 14.13 -1.20 -4.30
C ILE A 146 14.80 -1.46 -2.95
N VAL A 147 13.97 -1.63 -1.92
CA VAL A 147 14.41 -2.00 -0.58
C VAL A 147 14.47 -3.51 -0.41
N VAL A 148 13.40 -4.21 -0.81
CA VAL A 148 13.32 -5.66 -0.74
C VAL A 148 12.29 -6.21 -1.73
N GLN A 149 12.55 -7.40 -2.23
CA GLN A 149 11.60 -8.15 -3.07
C GLN A 149 11.42 -9.56 -2.51
N LYS A 150 10.22 -10.10 -2.68
CA LYS A 150 9.91 -11.49 -2.38
C LYS A 150 9.13 -12.09 -3.54
N ALA A 151 9.63 -13.19 -4.09
CA ALA A 151 9.00 -13.94 -5.18
C ALA A 151 8.29 -15.20 -4.66
N ILE A 152 7.27 -15.61 -5.40
CA ILE A 152 6.61 -16.92 -5.29
C ILE A 152 6.46 -17.54 -6.67
N ASP A 153 6.49 -18.87 -6.74
CA ASP A 153 6.24 -19.58 -7.98
C ASP A 153 4.75 -19.59 -8.33
N VAL A 154 4.45 -19.49 -9.62
CA VAL A 154 3.08 -19.60 -10.15
C VAL A 154 2.81 -21.06 -10.51
N GLY A 155 1.88 -21.67 -9.80
CA GLY A 155 1.41 -23.02 -10.07
C GLY A 155 0.57 -23.10 -11.35
N PRO A 156 0.47 -24.29 -11.96
CA PRO A 156 -0.19 -24.46 -13.28
C PRO A 156 -1.70 -24.22 -13.26
N ARG A 157 -2.31 -24.07 -12.10
CA ARG A 157 -3.76 -23.81 -11.92
C ARG A 157 -4.03 -22.59 -11.03
N ASP A 158 -3.01 -21.83 -10.67
CA ASP A 158 -3.20 -20.66 -9.83
C ASP A 158 -3.97 -19.58 -10.59
N THR A 159 -4.92 -19.02 -9.90
CA THR A 159 -5.65 -17.83 -10.32
C THR A 159 -5.02 -16.59 -9.68
N ALA A 160 -5.41 -15.40 -10.14
CA ALA A 160 -4.98 -14.17 -9.49
C ALA A 160 -5.36 -14.17 -8.00
N THR A 161 -6.51 -14.72 -7.64
CA THR A 161 -6.97 -14.84 -6.25
C THR A 161 -6.01 -15.67 -5.40
N ASP A 162 -5.54 -16.81 -5.92
CA ASP A 162 -4.59 -17.68 -5.20
C ASP A 162 -3.25 -16.98 -4.95
N LEU A 163 -2.78 -16.19 -5.92
CA LEU A 163 -1.51 -15.47 -5.82
C LEU A 163 -1.57 -14.23 -4.92
N PHE A 164 -2.75 -13.68 -4.72
CA PHE A 164 -2.97 -12.57 -3.79
C PHE A 164 -3.01 -13.00 -2.32
N HIS A 165 -3.20 -14.26 -2.02
CA HIS A 165 -3.25 -14.83 -0.67
C HIS A 165 -1.95 -15.48 -0.24
#